data_8aa2aaacbe2f920969d3301f8aec3c65
#
_entry.id   8aa2aaacbe2f920969d3301f8aec3c65
#
_cell.length_a   1.000
_cell.length_b   1.000
_cell.length_c   1.000
_cell.angle_alpha   90.00
_cell.angle_beta   90.00
_cell.angle_gamma   90.00
#
_symmetry.space_group_name_H-M   'P 1'
#
loop_
_entity.id
_entity.type
_entity.pdbx_description
1 polymer ?
#
loop_
_entity_poly.entity_id
_entity_poly.type
_entity_poly.pdbx_seq_one_letter_code
_entity_poly.pdbx_strand_id
1 'polypeptide(L)'
;LVEKNLKEIVTRIEALLFTSSKPVDVRELLSICGLRKKEKILSAVRELMKKYNNSESAVELVELPGGRFYLRLRREYHELVKKYVKRPLFSRGIMRTLSFIAYHQPIEQSKVASVRGNSAYKHIKILIERGLVEAEEKGRTRILRTTQLLADYLGVPNNPSAIKKALISRMDENKKKDGELDSKEVLEVENVGKIEKQ
;
A
#
# COMPACT_ATOMS: atom_id res chain seq x y z
N LEU A 1 33.43 11.61 -18.13
CA LEU A 1 32.36 11.33 -17.17
C LEU A 1 32.87 11.72 -15.80
N VAL A 2 32.45 12.92 -15.32
CA VAL A 2 32.80 13.43 -13.99
C VAL A 2 32.30 12.43 -12.95
N GLU A 3 33.19 11.92 -12.09
CA GLU A 3 32.80 11.06 -10.96
C GLU A 3 31.93 11.89 -10.01
N LYS A 4 30.64 11.60 -10.01
CA LYS A 4 29.69 12.25 -9.09
C LYS A 4 30.04 11.87 -7.66
N ASN A 5 30.27 12.90 -6.81
CA ASN A 5 30.54 12.71 -5.38
C ASN A 5 29.35 12.00 -4.72
N LEU A 6 29.62 11.09 -3.78
CA LEU A 6 28.58 10.38 -3.03
C LEU A 6 27.52 11.30 -2.44
N LYS A 7 27.92 12.47 -1.92
CA LYS A 7 26.98 13.49 -1.39
C LYS A 7 25.98 13.97 -2.45
N GLU A 8 26.43 14.20 -3.68
CA GLU A 8 25.54 14.62 -4.78
C GLU A 8 24.54 13.52 -5.13
N ILE A 9 24.99 12.26 -5.15
CA ILE A 9 24.13 11.09 -5.40
C ILE A 9 23.07 10.98 -4.31
N VAL A 10 23.47 11.09 -3.05
CA VAL A 10 22.57 11.06 -1.87
C VAL A 10 21.49 12.13 -2.00
N THR A 11 21.88 13.39 -2.28
CA THR A 11 20.93 14.51 -2.42
C THR A 11 19.93 14.29 -3.58
N ARG A 12 20.39 13.76 -4.71
CA ARG A 12 19.49 13.46 -5.85
C ARG A 12 18.49 12.37 -5.54
N ILE A 13 18.93 11.31 -4.86
CA ILE A 13 18.06 10.22 -4.41
C ILE A 13 17.05 10.75 -3.39
N GLU A 14 17.49 11.54 -2.42
CA GLU A 14 16.62 12.16 -1.43
C GLU A 14 15.52 13.01 -2.07
N ALA A 15 15.88 13.87 -3.02
CA ALA A 15 14.93 14.71 -3.74
C ALA A 15 13.88 13.88 -4.51
N LEU A 16 14.32 12.80 -5.19
CA LEU A 16 13.39 11.91 -5.88
C LEU A 16 12.45 11.19 -4.93
N LEU A 17 12.98 10.62 -3.84
CA LEU A 17 12.18 9.90 -2.84
C LEU A 17 11.18 10.82 -2.13
N PHE A 18 11.57 12.08 -1.89
CA PHE A 18 10.70 13.07 -1.25
C PHE A 18 9.54 13.49 -2.15
N THR A 19 9.77 13.63 -3.46
CA THR A 19 8.75 14.06 -4.42
C THR A 19 7.91 12.90 -4.96
N SER A 20 8.37 11.67 -4.81
CA SER A 20 7.69 10.50 -5.35
C SER A 20 6.49 10.11 -4.49
N SER A 21 5.33 9.94 -5.12
CA SER A 21 4.11 9.43 -4.48
C SER A 21 4.04 7.90 -4.42
N LYS A 22 4.99 7.21 -5.03
CA LYS A 22 5.10 5.75 -5.12
C LYS A 22 6.52 5.30 -4.77
N PRO A 23 6.70 4.03 -4.36
CA PRO A 23 8.04 3.48 -4.15
C PRO A 23 8.87 3.52 -5.44
N VAL A 24 10.12 3.93 -5.32
CA VAL A 24 11.08 4.11 -6.43
C VAL A 24 12.01 2.90 -6.50
N ASP A 25 12.19 2.32 -7.66
CA ASP A 25 13.08 1.18 -7.85
C ASP A 25 14.54 1.62 -8.12
N VAL A 26 15.47 0.66 -7.99
CA VAL A 26 16.91 0.93 -8.23
C VAL A 26 17.19 1.42 -9.65
N ARG A 27 16.38 1.02 -10.66
CA ARG A 27 16.57 1.45 -12.05
C ARG A 27 16.21 2.92 -12.24
N GLU A 28 15.12 3.35 -11.60
CA GLU A 28 14.73 4.77 -11.58
C GLU A 28 15.80 5.61 -10.87
N LEU A 29 16.36 5.11 -9.74
CA LEU A 29 17.45 5.77 -9.01
C LEU A 29 18.73 5.86 -9.86
N LEU A 30 19.09 4.81 -10.58
CA LEU A 30 20.22 4.81 -11.52
C LEU A 30 20.02 5.85 -12.61
N SER A 31 18.82 5.91 -13.18
CA SER A 31 18.48 6.85 -14.27
C SER A 31 18.64 8.29 -13.84
N ILE A 32 18.04 8.70 -12.70
CA ILE A 32 18.09 10.10 -12.23
C ILE A 32 19.50 10.51 -11.80
N CYS A 33 20.28 9.58 -11.27
CA CYS A 33 21.68 9.84 -10.91
C CYS A 33 22.62 9.81 -12.12
N GLY A 34 22.18 9.29 -13.29
CA GLY A 34 23.03 9.07 -14.46
C GLY A 34 24.15 8.07 -14.17
N LEU A 35 23.86 7.04 -13.38
CA LEU A 35 24.81 5.99 -12.98
C LEU A 35 24.44 4.66 -13.62
N ARG A 36 25.47 3.80 -13.80
CA ARG A 36 25.31 2.44 -14.32
C ARG A 36 25.54 1.37 -13.24
N LYS A 37 26.27 1.72 -12.17
CA LYS A 37 26.66 0.78 -11.10
C LYS A 37 25.67 0.83 -9.93
N LYS A 38 24.98 -0.27 -9.70
CA LYS A 38 23.99 -0.44 -8.62
C LYS A 38 24.59 -0.23 -7.23
N GLU A 39 25.85 -0.61 -7.04
CA GLU A 39 26.56 -0.53 -5.76
C GLU A 39 26.64 0.92 -5.24
N LYS A 40 26.86 1.91 -6.14
CA LYS A 40 26.91 3.34 -5.79
C LYS A 40 25.54 3.83 -5.30
N ILE A 41 24.44 3.37 -5.92
CA ILE A 41 23.07 3.69 -5.49
C ILE A 41 22.80 3.07 -4.12
N LEU A 42 23.11 1.78 -3.93
CA LEU A 42 22.87 1.11 -2.65
C LEU A 42 23.71 1.72 -1.52
N SER A 43 24.93 2.18 -1.77
CA SER A 43 25.72 2.91 -0.80
C SER A 43 25.07 4.23 -0.40
N ALA A 44 24.58 5.00 -1.37
CA ALA A 44 23.88 6.27 -1.12
C ALA A 44 22.55 6.06 -0.37
N VAL A 45 21.79 5.02 -0.71
CA VAL A 45 20.56 4.65 0.02
C VAL A 45 20.87 4.26 1.47
N ARG A 46 21.95 3.53 1.73
CA ARG A 46 22.36 3.21 3.12
C ARG A 46 22.70 4.46 3.92
N GLU A 47 23.35 5.45 3.32
CA GLU A 47 23.60 6.75 3.99
C GLU A 47 22.29 7.48 4.30
N LEU A 48 21.32 7.47 3.38
CA LEU A 48 19.97 8.02 3.65
C LEU A 48 19.24 7.24 4.74
N MET A 49 19.35 5.91 4.75
CA MET A 49 18.79 5.09 5.83
C MET A 49 19.39 5.45 7.18
N LYS A 50 20.70 5.65 7.28
CA LYS A 50 21.33 6.13 8.53
C LYS A 50 20.79 7.48 8.95
N LYS A 51 20.59 8.41 8.00
CA LYS A 51 20.07 9.74 8.26
C LYS A 51 18.62 9.71 8.76
N TYR A 52 17.75 8.95 8.11
CA TYR A 52 16.31 8.98 8.37
C TYR A 52 15.84 7.94 9.39
N ASN A 53 16.57 6.84 9.58
CA ASN A 53 16.12 5.77 10.48
C ASN A 53 16.70 5.88 11.90
N ASN A 54 17.37 7.01 12.22
CA ASN A 54 17.68 7.36 13.60
C ASN A 54 16.40 7.82 14.34
N SER A 55 16.44 7.89 15.66
CA SER A 55 15.30 8.25 16.52
C SER A 55 14.88 9.73 16.42
N GLU A 56 15.68 10.58 15.79
CA GLU A 56 15.46 12.03 15.74
C GLU A 56 14.59 12.48 14.55
N SER A 57 14.35 11.58 13.58
CA SER A 57 13.56 11.89 12.38
C SER A 57 12.12 11.40 12.51
N ALA A 58 11.15 12.27 12.22
CA ALA A 58 9.75 11.89 12.08
C ALA A 58 9.48 11.06 10.81
N VAL A 59 10.42 11.09 9.86
CA VAL A 59 10.33 10.36 8.58
C VAL A 59 11.31 9.19 8.60
N GLU A 60 10.94 8.09 8.01
CA GLU A 60 11.80 6.91 7.81
C GLU A 60 11.90 6.53 6.34
N LEU A 61 13.06 6.01 5.94
CA LEU A 61 13.29 5.41 4.63
C LEU A 61 13.06 3.91 4.71
N VAL A 62 12.11 3.41 3.93
CA VAL A 62 11.72 2.00 3.93
C VAL A 62 12.16 1.33 2.64
N GLU A 63 12.76 0.15 2.76
CA GLU A 63 13.01 -0.76 1.66
C GLU A 63 11.87 -1.79 1.58
N LEU A 64 11.28 -1.91 0.39
CA LEU A 64 10.26 -2.89 0.07
C LEU A 64 10.84 -4.07 -0.69
N PRO A 65 10.14 -5.21 -0.71
CA PRO A 65 10.51 -6.35 -1.55
C PRO A 65 10.76 -5.95 -3.01
N GLY A 66 11.82 -6.48 -3.60
CA GLY A 66 12.24 -6.14 -4.97
C GLY A 66 13.18 -4.93 -5.08
N GLY A 67 13.72 -4.43 -3.96
CA GLY A 67 14.68 -3.32 -3.95
C GLY A 67 14.05 -1.99 -4.36
N ARG A 68 12.87 -1.70 -3.81
CA ARG A 68 12.15 -0.45 -3.96
C ARG A 68 12.16 0.34 -2.67
N PHE A 69 12.28 1.66 -2.76
CA PHE A 69 12.48 2.55 -1.62
C PHE A 69 11.45 3.66 -1.61
N TYR A 70 11.00 4.06 -0.42
CA TYR A 70 10.16 5.23 -0.25
C TYR A 70 10.33 5.85 1.14
N LEU A 71 10.11 7.16 1.21
CA LEU A 71 10.04 7.90 2.48
C LEU A 71 8.60 7.89 2.99
N ARG A 72 8.44 7.64 4.28
CA ARG A 72 7.14 7.74 4.94
C ARG A 72 7.26 8.34 6.33
N LEU A 73 6.16 8.85 6.83
CA LEU A 73 6.02 9.23 8.23
C LEU A 73 6.09 7.99 9.11
N ARG A 74 6.80 8.07 10.23
CA ARG A 74 6.81 7.00 11.25
C ARG A 74 5.43 6.84 11.88
N ARG A 75 5.10 5.62 12.29
CA ARG A 75 3.77 5.27 12.85
C ARG A 75 3.43 6.08 14.11
N GLU A 76 4.40 6.38 14.94
CA GLU A 76 4.23 7.15 16.17
C GLU A 76 3.65 8.56 15.95
N TYR A 77 3.93 9.16 14.78
CA TYR A 77 3.43 10.49 14.41
C TYR A 77 2.09 10.47 13.67
N HIS A 78 1.56 9.28 13.31
CA HIS A 78 0.31 9.20 12.53
C HIS A 78 -0.88 9.83 13.27
N GLU A 79 -1.02 9.59 14.58
CA GLU A 79 -2.12 10.16 15.36
C GLU A 79 -1.97 11.68 15.52
N LEU A 80 -0.74 12.17 15.63
CA LEU A 80 -0.47 13.61 15.71
C LEU A 80 -0.95 14.33 14.45
N VAL A 81 -0.58 13.82 13.26
CA VAL A 81 -0.95 14.47 11.99
C VAL A 81 -2.38 14.20 11.56
N LYS A 82 -3.02 13.14 12.05
CA LYS A 82 -4.41 12.77 11.71
C LYS A 82 -5.39 13.92 11.93
N LYS A 83 -5.17 14.75 12.94
CA LYS A 83 -5.97 15.94 13.24
C LYS A 83 -5.87 17.03 12.15
N TYR A 84 -4.75 17.06 11.43
CA TYR A 84 -4.46 18.05 10.37
C TYR A 84 -4.81 17.52 8.98
N VAL A 85 -4.92 16.21 8.81
CA VAL A 85 -5.40 15.59 7.58
C VAL A 85 -6.92 15.72 7.51
N LYS A 86 -7.39 16.77 6.85
CA LYS A 86 -8.82 17.17 6.81
C LYS A 86 -9.77 16.12 6.23
N ARG A 87 -9.29 15.15 5.44
CA ARG A 87 -10.12 14.05 4.90
C ARG A 87 -9.30 12.78 4.76
N PRO A 88 -9.80 11.63 5.23
CA PRO A 88 -9.19 10.34 4.91
C PRO A 88 -9.22 10.14 3.39
N LEU A 89 -8.16 9.55 2.83
CA LEU A 89 -8.04 9.27 1.39
C LEU A 89 -9.23 8.45 0.86
N PHE A 90 -9.81 7.62 1.71
CA PHE A 90 -10.96 6.78 1.41
C PHE A 90 -11.99 6.80 2.54
N SER A 91 -13.27 6.79 2.18
CA SER A 91 -14.34 6.58 3.16
C SER A 91 -14.29 5.15 3.75
N ARG A 92 -14.91 4.96 4.92
CA ARG A 92 -15.05 3.63 5.54
C ARG A 92 -15.65 2.59 4.57
N GLY A 93 -16.67 2.99 3.78
CA GLY A 93 -17.31 2.14 2.79
C GLY A 93 -16.34 1.64 1.71
N ILE A 94 -15.49 2.53 1.17
CA ILE A 94 -14.48 2.18 0.16
C ILE A 94 -13.44 1.23 0.77
N MET A 95 -12.97 1.51 2.00
CA MET A 95 -11.99 0.64 2.68
C MET A 95 -12.54 -0.76 2.95
N ARG A 96 -13.80 -0.88 3.39
CA ARG A 96 -14.48 -2.17 3.56
C ARG A 96 -14.59 -2.93 2.25
N THR A 97 -14.89 -2.25 1.13
CA THR A 97 -14.94 -2.87 -0.20
C THR A 97 -13.55 -3.34 -0.65
N LEU A 98 -12.51 -2.54 -0.42
CA LEU A 98 -11.11 -2.93 -0.70
C LEU A 98 -10.69 -4.16 0.10
N SER A 99 -10.99 -4.18 1.40
CA SER A 99 -10.67 -5.33 2.27
C SER A 99 -11.40 -6.59 1.83
N PHE A 100 -12.67 -6.47 1.41
CA PHE A 100 -13.46 -7.59 0.89
C PHE A 100 -12.84 -8.15 -0.38
N ILE A 101 -12.47 -7.29 -1.35
CA ILE A 101 -11.78 -7.72 -2.59
C ILE A 101 -10.46 -8.40 -2.26
N ALA A 102 -9.63 -7.79 -1.43
CA ALA A 102 -8.31 -8.32 -1.07
C ALA A 102 -8.39 -9.68 -0.35
N TYR A 103 -9.46 -9.90 0.41
CA TYR A 103 -9.68 -11.16 1.12
C TYR A 103 -10.10 -12.29 0.18
N HIS A 104 -10.97 -11.99 -0.80
CA HIS A 104 -11.61 -12.98 -1.69
C HIS A 104 -11.02 -13.02 -3.10
N GLN A 105 -9.98 -12.24 -3.40
CA GLN A 105 -9.38 -12.20 -4.73
C GLN A 105 -8.77 -13.54 -5.17
N PRO A 106 -8.89 -13.90 -6.46
CA PRO A 106 -9.59 -13.19 -7.52
C PRO A 106 -11.12 -13.32 -7.39
N ILE A 107 -11.87 -12.20 -7.47
CA ILE A 107 -13.31 -12.18 -7.24
C ILE A 107 -14.07 -11.45 -8.35
N GLU A 108 -15.24 -11.93 -8.70
CA GLU A 108 -16.13 -11.25 -9.66
C GLU A 108 -16.73 -9.98 -9.05
N GLN A 109 -16.75 -8.91 -9.85
CA GLN A 109 -17.37 -7.62 -9.47
C GLN A 109 -18.83 -7.79 -9.05
N SER A 110 -19.58 -8.65 -9.72
CA SER A 110 -20.96 -8.99 -9.40
C SER A 110 -21.10 -9.59 -7.99
N LYS A 111 -20.18 -10.49 -7.61
CA LYS A 111 -20.14 -11.07 -6.24
C LYS A 111 -19.83 -10.00 -5.18
N VAL A 112 -18.92 -9.07 -5.47
CA VAL A 112 -18.67 -7.94 -4.55
C VAL A 112 -19.93 -7.09 -4.40
N ALA A 113 -20.63 -6.80 -5.49
CA ALA A 113 -21.86 -6.01 -5.46
C ALA A 113 -23.00 -6.72 -4.73
N SER A 114 -23.13 -8.04 -4.85
CA SER A 114 -24.18 -8.81 -4.15
C SER A 114 -24.03 -8.76 -2.62
N VAL A 115 -22.79 -8.73 -2.11
CA VAL A 115 -22.51 -8.67 -0.68
C VAL A 115 -22.48 -7.23 -0.14
N ARG A 116 -21.88 -6.30 -0.91
CA ARG A 116 -21.64 -4.91 -0.47
C ARG A 116 -22.70 -3.92 -0.95
N GLY A 117 -23.69 -4.39 -1.70
CA GLY A 117 -24.74 -3.56 -2.29
C GLY A 117 -24.30 -2.73 -3.50
N ASN A 118 -25.22 -1.98 -4.08
CA ASN A 118 -24.99 -1.20 -5.30
C ASN A 118 -23.89 -0.13 -5.19
N SER A 119 -23.62 0.37 -3.99
CA SER A 119 -22.51 1.32 -3.75
C SER A 119 -21.13 0.70 -4.07
N ALA A 120 -21.02 -0.62 -4.10
CA ALA A 120 -19.78 -1.33 -4.43
C ALA A 120 -19.25 -0.96 -5.82
N TYR A 121 -20.11 -0.76 -6.81
CA TYR A 121 -19.68 -0.35 -8.15
C TYR A 121 -18.93 0.98 -8.13
N LYS A 122 -19.43 1.96 -7.38
CA LYS A 122 -18.79 3.26 -7.21
C LYS A 122 -17.46 3.12 -6.45
N HIS A 123 -17.44 2.30 -5.40
CA HIS A 123 -16.22 2.04 -4.62
C HIS A 123 -15.15 1.37 -5.48
N ILE A 124 -15.50 0.33 -6.25
CA ILE A 124 -14.60 -0.38 -7.15
C ILE A 124 -14.02 0.58 -8.20
N LYS A 125 -14.85 1.43 -8.81
CA LYS A 125 -14.39 2.44 -9.77
C LYS A 125 -13.30 3.33 -9.14
N ILE A 126 -13.55 3.88 -7.95
CA ILE A 126 -12.57 4.70 -7.22
C ILE A 126 -11.28 3.93 -6.92
N LEU A 127 -11.38 2.66 -6.52
CA LEU A 127 -10.22 1.83 -6.21
C LEU A 127 -9.37 1.54 -7.44
N ILE A 128 -10.00 1.33 -8.60
CA ILE A 128 -9.32 1.17 -9.90
C ILE A 128 -8.64 2.48 -10.32
N GLU A 129 -9.35 3.61 -10.27
CA GLU A 129 -8.80 4.93 -10.59
C GLU A 129 -7.59 5.30 -9.71
N ARG A 130 -7.58 4.82 -8.46
CA ARG A 130 -6.46 5.00 -7.53
C ARG A 130 -5.36 3.92 -7.67
N GLY A 131 -5.53 2.98 -8.59
CA GLY A 131 -4.56 1.94 -8.86
C GLY A 131 -4.39 0.89 -7.75
N LEU A 132 -5.34 0.77 -6.81
CA LEU A 132 -5.29 -0.21 -5.72
C LEU A 132 -5.91 -1.55 -6.09
N VAL A 133 -6.81 -1.53 -7.06
CA VAL A 133 -7.49 -2.71 -7.62
C VAL A 133 -7.35 -2.65 -9.13
N GLU A 134 -7.12 -3.78 -9.76
CA GLU A 134 -7.20 -4.01 -11.20
C GLU A 134 -8.40 -4.86 -11.52
N ALA A 135 -8.95 -4.68 -12.73
CA ALA A 135 -10.12 -5.39 -13.21
C ALA A 135 -9.83 -5.98 -14.60
N GLU A 136 -10.00 -7.29 -14.73
CA GLU A 136 -9.89 -8.02 -15.98
C GLU A 136 -11.30 -8.38 -16.48
N GLU A 137 -11.61 -8.12 -17.74
CA GLU A 137 -12.91 -8.45 -18.30
C GLU A 137 -13.08 -9.97 -18.48
N LYS A 138 -14.20 -10.51 -17.99
CA LYS A 138 -14.57 -11.91 -18.13
C LYS A 138 -16.04 -12.04 -18.47
N GLY A 139 -16.33 -12.12 -19.76
CA GLY A 139 -17.70 -12.17 -20.26
C GLY A 139 -18.50 -10.93 -19.88
N ARG A 140 -19.59 -11.12 -19.10
CA ARG A 140 -20.47 -10.03 -18.65
C ARG A 140 -20.04 -9.37 -17.33
N THR A 141 -18.98 -9.84 -16.71
CA THR A 141 -18.47 -9.35 -15.43
C THR A 141 -16.97 -9.06 -15.52
N ARG A 142 -16.39 -8.53 -14.44
CA ARG A 142 -14.97 -8.28 -14.30
C ARG A 142 -14.42 -9.07 -13.13
N ILE A 143 -13.22 -9.61 -13.28
CA ILE A 143 -12.47 -10.22 -12.18
C ILE A 143 -11.58 -9.15 -11.55
N LEU A 144 -11.70 -8.99 -10.25
CA LEU A 144 -10.97 -8.01 -9.47
C LEU A 144 -9.80 -8.65 -8.73
N ARG A 145 -8.65 -7.97 -8.77
CA ARG A 145 -7.45 -8.31 -7.99
C ARG A 145 -6.86 -7.04 -7.39
N THR A 146 -6.13 -7.19 -6.31
CA THR A 146 -5.33 -6.10 -5.74
C THR A 146 -4.04 -5.94 -6.53
N THR A 147 -3.52 -4.71 -6.56
CA THR A 147 -2.32 -4.36 -7.32
C THR A 147 -1.06 -4.39 -6.46
N GLN A 148 0.09 -4.28 -7.12
CA GLN A 148 1.38 -4.07 -6.47
C GLN A 148 1.36 -2.81 -5.58
N LEU A 149 0.68 -1.74 -6.00
CA LEU A 149 0.58 -0.50 -5.22
C LEU A 149 -0.08 -0.72 -3.85
N LEU A 150 -1.10 -1.57 -3.76
CA LEU A 150 -1.69 -1.92 -2.47
C LEU A 150 -0.70 -2.70 -1.59
N ALA A 151 0.00 -3.67 -2.16
CA ALA A 151 1.03 -4.44 -1.44
C ALA A 151 2.12 -3.52 -0.89
N ASP A 152 2.58 -2.56 -1.69
CA ASP A 152 3.55 -1.55 -1.30
C ASP A 152 3.03 -0.67 -0.17
N TYR A 153 1.79 -0.20 -0.26
CA TYR A 153 1.14 0.58 0.79
C TYR A 153 1.03 -0.20 2.10
N LEU A 154 0.80 -1.51 2.02
CA LEU A 154 0.76 -2.39 3.19
C LEU A 154 2.16 -2.78 3.70
N GLY A 155 3.20 -2.64 2.88
CA GLY A 155 4.57 -3.05 3.20
C GLY A 155 4.78 -4.57 3.15
N VAL A 156 4.08 -5.27 2.25
CA VAL A 156 4.12 -6.74 2.12
C VAL A 156 4.39 -7.17 0.68
N PRO A 157 4.83 -8.42 0.46
CA PRO A 157 4.91 -8.98 -0.89
C PRO A 157 3.53 -8.98 -1.58
N ASN A 158 3.53 -8.79 -2.92
CA ASN A 158 2.31 -8.82 -3.72
C ASN A 158 1.82 -10.26 -3.94
N ASN A 159 1.28 -10.85 -2.90
CA ASN A 159 0.54 -12.10 -2.98
C ASN A 159 -0.71 -12.04 -2.09
N PRO A 160 -1.79 -12.75 -2.46
CA PRO A 160 -3.06 -12.70 -1.76
C PRO A 160 -2.97 -13.01 -0.27
N SER A 161 -2.15 -14.00 0.12
CA SER A 161 -1.98 -14.41 1.52
C SER A 161 -1.33 -13.32 2.38
N ALA A 162 -0.26 -12.68 1.87
CA ALA A 162 0.43 -11.61 2.60
C ALA A 162 -0.46 -10.37 2.74
N ILE A 163 -1.15 -9.97 1.68
CA ILE A 163 -2.09 -8.84 1.67
C ILE A 163 -3.24 -9.09 2.64
N LYS A 164 -3.84 -10.28 2.62
CA LYS A 164 -4.91 -10.69 3.54
C LYS A 164 -4.45 -10.60 4.99
N LYS A 165 -3.30 -11.19 5.35
CA LYS A 165 -2.74 -11.13 6.70
C LYS A 165 -2.51 -9.69 7.16
N ALA A 166 -1.92 -8.84 6.33
CA ALA A 166 -1.65 -7.45 6.65
C ALA A 166 -2.93 -6.63 6.90
N LEU A 167 -3.99 -6.89 6.13
CA LEU A 167 -5.28 -6.21 6.31
C LEU A 167 -5.97 -6.66 7.62
N ILE A 168 -5.96 -7.96 7.94
CA ILE A 168 -6.52 -8.48 9.18
C ILE A 168 -5.80 -7.84 10.38
N SER A 169 -4.46 -7.86 10.41
CA SER A 169 -3.69 -7.26 11.50
C SER A 169 -4.03 -5.77 11.71
N ARG A 170 -4.19 -5.01 10.63
CA ARG A 170 -4.57 -3.58 10.71
C ARG A 170 -6.00 -3.37 11.18
N MET A 171 -6.92 -4.27 10.85
CA MET A 171 -8.29 -4.21 11.35
C MET A 171 -8.33 -4.49 12.85
N ASP A 172 -7.56 -5.44 13.35
CA ASP A 172 -7.46 -5.78 14.78
C ASP A 172 -6.81 -4.66 15.60
N GLU A 173 -5.78 -4.00 15.06
CA GLU A 173 -5.16 -2.81 15.65
C GLU A 173 -6.17 -1.64 15.78
N ASN A 174 -7.01 -1.43 14.78
CA ASN A 174 -8.05 -0.40 14.80
C ASN A 174 -9.18 -0.73 15.75
N LYS A 175 -9.59 -2.01 15.85
CA LYS A 175 -10.61 -2.46 16.85
C LYS A 175 -10.15 -2.21 18.28
N LYS A 176 -8.89 -2.43 18.61
CA LYS A 176 -8.33 -2.17 19.93
C LYS A 176 -8.28 -0.67 20.27
N LYS A 177 -8.23 0.21 19.27
CA LYS A 177 -8.16 1.68 19.46
C LYS A 177 -9.51 2.36 19.54
N ASP A 178 -10.52 1.86 18.84
CA ASP A 178 -11.85 2.52 18.73
C ASP A 178 -12.90 1.97 19.71
N GLY A 179 -12.55 0.98 20.58
CA GLY A 179 -13.38 0.52 21.71
C GLY A 179 -14.77 -0.06 21.38
N GLU A 180 -15.25 0.08 20.14
CA GLU A 180 -16.53 -0.45 19.67
C GLU A 180 -16.56 -0.56 18.15
N LEU A 181 -16.36 -1.77 17.63
CA LEU A 181 -16.76 -2.09 16.26
C LEU A 181 -17.42 -3.47 16.24
N ASP A 182 -18.67 -3.41 15.81
CA ASP A 182 -19.69 -4.44 15.75
C ASP A 182 -19.14 -5.82 15.32
N SER A 183 -19.18 -6.78 16.22
CA SER A 183 -18.75 -8.18 16.05
C SER A 183 -19.52 -8.91 14.94
N LYS A 184 -20.61 -8.36 14.43
CA LYS A 184 -21.44 -8.93 13.38
C LYS A 184 -20.82 -8.88 11.99
N GLU A 185 -20.01 -7.87 11.66
CA GLU A 185 -19.45 -7.71 10.31
C GLU A 185 -18.27 -8.66 10.01
N VAL A 186 -17.58 -9.17 11.03
CA VAL A 186 -16.51 -10.16 10.83
C VAL A 186 -17.08 -11.55 10.56
N LEU A 187 -18.23 -11.86 11.14
CA LEU A 187 -18.95 -13.13 10.91
C LEU A 187 -19.55 -13.24 9.51
N GLU A 188 -19.91 -12.12 8.87
CA GLU A 188 -20.36 -12.13 7.46
C GLU A 188 -19.23 -12.49 6.50
N VAL A 189 -17.99 -12.10 6.80
CA VAL A 189 -16.82 -12.44 5.98
C VAL A 189 -16.47 -13.93 6.12
N GLU A 190 -16.65 -14.53 7.30
CA GLU A 190 -16.41 -15.97 7.54
C GLU A 190 -17.53 -16.87 7.01
N ASN A 191 -18.78 -16.41 7.05
CA ASN A 191 -19.92 -17.22 6.60
C ASN A 191 -20.02 -17.39 5.09
N VAL A 192 -19.53 -16.44 4.28
CA VAL A 192 -19.50 -16.59 2.81
C VAL A 192 -18.53 -17.72 2.39
N GLY A 193 -17.47 -17.98 3.18
CA GLY A 193 -16.53 -19.08 2.93
C GLY A 193 -17.06 -20.49 3.26
N LYS A 194 -18.21 -20.60 3.98
CA LYS A 194 -18.82 -21.89 4.34
C LYS A 194 -19.90 -22.35 3.36
N ILE A 195 -20.42 -21.45 2.52
CA ILE A 195 -21.46 -21.78 1.52
C ILE A 195 -20.89 -22.45 0.26
N GLU A 196 -19.58 -22.36 0.03
CA GLU A 196 -18.92 -22.97 -1.15
C GLU A 196 -18.44 -24.43 -0.91
N LYS A 197 -18.79 -25.07 0.23
CA LYS A 197 -18.41 -26.46 0.55
C LYS A 197 -19.61 -27.41 0.73
N GLN A 198 -20.77 -27.05 0.19
CA GLN A 198 -21.90 -27.97 0.04
C GLN A 198 -22.29 -28.16 -1.42
#